data_1789f9a3a2b520f00eac6b01ebd9e307
#
_entry.id   1789f9a3a2b520f00eac6b01ebd9e307
#
_cell.length_a   1.000
_cell.length_b   1.000
_cell.length_c   1.000
_cell.angle_alpha   90.00
_cell.angle_beta   90.00
_cell.angle_gamma   90.00
#
_symmetry.space_group_name_H-M   'P 1'
#
loop_
_entity.id
_entity.type
_entity.pdbx_description
1 polymer ?
#
loop_
_entity_poly.entity_id
_entity_poly.type
_entity_poly.pdbx_seq_one_letter_code
_entity_poly.pdbx_strand_id
1 'polypeptide(L)'
;MIRIASAVASHPGLRREENEDAYCAREDLGLYMVADGMGGHAAGEIASRLVVEAVEAFINETRDADVQRTWPFPYDPSISLDANRLKVALRLANRRLAAAMGENEALRGMATTAAVALFGRHTPVVAHVGDSRIYLWRDGTLEQVTEDHSWVSEQVRAGTLSEADARRHPWKNVVTRALSGGEDPGVDVRDLEVRKGDRLMICSDGLSGVLTQDRLEAILRADRSLDETCVALVDAANEAGGPDNITVAMLKVDVA
;
A
#
# COMPACT_ATOMS: atom_id res chain seq x y z
N MET A 1 -9.69 18.71 -13.08
CA MET A 1 -8.44 17.96 -12.80
C MET A 1 -8.39 17.74 -11.31
N ILE A 2 -8.30 16.50 -10.87
CA ILE A 2 -8.21 16.15 -9.45
C ILE A 2 -6.92 16.75 -8.89
N ARG A 3 -7.03 17.45 -7.77
CA ARG A 3 -5.90 17.99 -7.04
C ARG A 3 -5.84 17.29 -5.69
N ILE A 4 -4.67 16.77 -5.33
CA ILE A 4 -4.45 15.99 -4.11
C ILE A 4 -3.42 16.73 -3.26
N ALA A 5 -3.77 17.01 -2.02
CA ALA A 5 -2.80 17.36 -0.99
C ALA A 5 -2.41 16.08 -0.25
N SER A 6 -1.14 15.93 0.11
CA SER A 6 -0.65 14.72 0.77
C SER A 6 0.30 15.03 1.92
N ALA A 7 0.35 14.12 2.88
CA ALA A 7 1.36 14.08 3.94
C ALA A 7 1.72 12.62 4.23
N VAL A 8 2.93 12.37 4.69
CA VAL A 8 3.42 11.03 5.03
C VAL A 8 4.17 11.09 6.35
N ALA A 9 3.97 10.08 7.19
CA ALA A 9 4.84 9.81 8.33
C ALA A 9 5.25 8.35 8.33
N SER A 10 6.51 8.08 8.69
CA SER A 10 7.07 6.73 8.80
C SER A 10 7.95 6.65 10.04
N HIS A 11 7.88 5.53 10.76
CA HIS A 11 8.59 5.30 12.02
C HIS A 11 8.94 3.81 12.17
N PRO A 12 10.13 3.44 12.67
CA PRO A 12 10.49 2.03 12.85
C PRO A 12 9.66 1.30 13.90
N GLY A 13 8.78 1.99 14.63
CA GLY A 13 8.10 1.42 15.79
C GLY A 13 8.96 1.46 17.05
N LEU A 14 8.57 0.69 18.08
CA LEU A 14 9.30 0.63 19.35
C LEU A 14 10.02 -0.71 19.56
N ARG A 15 9.87 -1.66 18.64
CA ARG A 15 10.39 -3.02 18.75
C ARG A 15 11.38 -3.39 17.64
N ARG A 16 11.40 -2.65 16.55
CA ARG A 16 12.30 -2.86 15.42
C ARG A 16 13.47 -1.88 15.50
N GLU A 17 14.65 -2.34 15.12
CA GLU A 17 15.85 -1.48 15.04
C GLU A 17 15.90 -0.74 13.70
N GLU A 18 15.41 -1.36 12.63
CA GLU A 18 15.38 -0.83 11.27
C GLU A 18 13.96 -0.60 10.78
N ASN A 19 13.80 0.27 9.79
CA ASN A 19 12.53 0.51 9.14
C ASN A 19 12.57 -0.11 7.75
N GLU A 20 11.88 -1.23 7.57
CA GLU A 20 11.77 -1.95 6.29
C GLU A 20 10.60 -1.43 5.43
N ASP A 21 9.81 -0.50 5.92
CA ASP A 21 8.79 0.19 5.13
C ASP A 21 9.42 1.17 4.15
N ALA A 22 8.82 1.28 2.96
CA ALA A 22 9.13 2.32 1.99
C ALA A 22 7.83 2.98 1.48
N TYR A 23 7.93 4.22 1.01
CA TYR A 23 6.79 4.94 0.46
C TYR A 23 7.16 5.83 -0.73
N CYS A 24 6.14 6.19 -1.51
CA CYS A 24 6.20 7.20 -2.56
C CYS A 24 5.05 8.18 -2.39
N ALA A 25 5.33 9.48 -2.52
CA ALA A 25 4.33 10.54 -2.53
C ALA A 25 4.74 11.57 -3.61
N ARG A 26 4.35 11.30 -4.85
CA ARG A 26 4.69 12.09 -6.03
C ARG A 26 3.44 12.81 -6.57
N GLU A 27 3.22 14.03 -6.09
CA GLU A 27 2.08 14.87 -6.50
C GLU A 27 2.07 15.14 -8.02
N ASP A 28 3.26 15.34 -8.61
CA ASP A 28 3.41 15.58 -10.04
C ASP A 28 3.02 14.38 -10.91
N LEU A 29 3.11 13.17 -10.38
CA LEU A 29 2.66 11.93 -11.01
C LEU A 29 1.25 11.50 -10.57
N GLY A 30 0.72 12.09 -9.49
CA GLY A 30 -0.47 11.63 -8.80
C GLY A 30 -0.30 10.24 -8.18
N LEU A 31 0.95 9.84 -7.86
CA LEU A 31 1.30 8.51 -7.39
C LEU A 31 1.60 8.52 -5.89
N TYR A 32 0.90 7.67 -5.16
CA TYR A 32 1.07 7.48 -3.71
C TYR A 32 1.12 6.00 -3.39
N MET A 33 2.09 5.58 -2.58
CA MET A 33 2.33 4.18 -2.29
C MET A 33 2.95 3.99 -0.92
N VAL A 34 2.57 2.88 -0.26
CA VAL A 34 3.25 2.30 0.90
C VAL A 34 3.59 0.85 0.56
N ALA A 35 4.78 0.43 0.92
CA ALA A 35 5.30 -0.93 0.75
C ALA A 35 5.95 -1.36 2.07
N ASP A 36 5.50 -2.48 2.62
CA ASP A 36 6.01 -3.08 3.86
C ASP A 36 6.95 -4.22 3.48
N GLY A 37 8.21 -4.04 3.81
CA GLY A 37 9.28 -4.95 3.48
C GLY A 37 9.39 -6.10 4.47
N MET A 38 9.60 -7.31 3.97
CA MET A 38 9.79 -8.49 4.78
C MET A 38 10.98 -9.33 4.30
N GLY A 39 11.79 -9.79 5.24
CA GLY A 39 12.95 -10.63 4.94
C GLY A 39 13.91 -10.71 6.11
N GLY A 40 14.92 -11.55 6.01
CA GLY A 40 16.00 -11.61 7.01
C GLY A 40 17.01 -10.49 6.80
N HIS A 41 17.49 -9.85 7.89
CA HIS A 41 18.45 -8.74 7.85
C HIS A 41 17.90 -7.55 7.03
N ALA A 42 18.73 -6.83 6.29
CA ALA A 42 18.36 -5.67 5.48
C ALA A 42 17.57 -6.02 4.19
N ALA A 43 17.15 -7.28 3.99
CA ALA A 43 16.52 -7.70 2.75
C ALA A 43 15.10 -7.13 2.57
N GLY A 44 14.35 -6.92 3.66
CA GLY A 44 13.03 -6.30 3.62
C GLY A 44 13.10 -4.84 3.18
N GLU A 45 14.01 -4.03 3.74
CA GLU A 45 14.24 -2.64 3.33
C GLU A 45 14.58 -2.54 1.83
N ILE A 46 15.45 -3.44 1.35
CA ILE A 46 15.82 -3.46 -0.06
C ILE A 46 14.62 -3.82 -0.93
N ALA A 47 13.80 -4.79 -0.52
CA ALA A 47 12.63 -5.21 -1.26
C ALA A 47 11.60 -4.08 -1.41
N SER A 48 11.21 -3.44 -0.33
CA SER A 48 10.22 -2.36 -0.32
C SER A 48 10.70 -1.18 -1.17
N ARG A 49 11.97 -0.75 -1.01
CA ARG A 49 12.57 0.33 -1.77
C ARG A 49 12.64 0.02 -3.26
N LEU A 50 13.12 -1.17 -3.66
CA LEU A 50 13.18 -1.59 -5.07
C LEU A 50 11.81 -1.56 -5.74
N VAL A 51 10.76 -1.98 -5.03
CA VAL A 51 9.40 -1.99 -5.55
C VAL A 51 8.88 -0.57 -5.72
N VAL A 52 9.07 0.31 -4.73
CA VAL A 52 8.68 1.72 -4.81
C VAL A 52 9.38 2.40 -6.00
N GLU A 53 10.70 2.27 -6.12
CA GLU A 53 11.48 2.85 -7.21
C GLU A 53 11.04 2.31 -8.60
N ALA A 54 10.74 1.01 -8.69
CA ALA A 54 10.30 0.40 -9.94
C ALA A 54 8.94 0.89 -10.39
N VAL A 55 7.99 1.01 -9.45
CA VAL A 55 6.64 1.51 -9.72
C VAL A 55 6.71 2.99 -10.12
N GLU A 56 7.45 3.81 -9.37
CA GLU A 56 7.62 5.23 -9.68
C GLU A 56 8.21 5.45 -11.07
N ALA A 57 9.30 4.75 -11.40
CA ALA A 57 9.95 4.84 -12.69
C ALA A 57 8.99 4.51 -13.84
N PHE A 58 8.27 3.38 -13.74
CA PHE A 58 7.35 2.95 -14.80
C PHE A 58 6.17 3.91 -14.96
N ILE A 59 5.59 4.40 -13.88
CA ILE A 59 4.48 5.36 -13.94
C ILE A 59 4.94 6.70 -14.54
N ASN A 60 6.15 7.14 -14.23
CA ASN A 60 6.73 8.34 -14.82
C ASN A 60 7.01 8.18 -16.33
N GLU A 61 7.65 7.07 -16.72
CA GLU A 61 7.97 6.78 -18.14
C GLU A 61 6.72 6.63 -19.01
N THR A 62 5.64 6.10 -18.45
CA THR A 62 4.38 5.84 -19.18
C THR A 62 3.36 6.96 -19.06
N ARG A 63 3.71 8.10 -18.47
CA ARG A 63 2.79 9.22 -18.23
C ARG A 63 2.12 9.73 -19.50
N ASP A 64 2.91 9.89 -20.57
CA ASP A 64 2.50 10.46 -21.86
C ASP A 64 2.68 9.49 -23.04
N ALA A 65 3.09 8.24 -22.75
CA ALA A 65 3.35 7.26 -23.78
C ALA A 65 2.07 6.68 -24.38
N ASP A 66 2.08 6.41 -25.69
CA ASP A 66 1.12 5.52 -26.32
C ASP A 66 1.44 4.07 -25.92
N VAL A 67 1.02 3.71 -24.72
CA VAL A 67 1.34 2.43 -24.08
C VAL A 67 0.80 1.20 -24.81
N GLN A 68 -0.09 1.37 -25.80
CA GLN A 68 -0.62 0.24 -26.58
C GLN A 68 0.42 -0.40 -27.51
N ARG A 69 1.51 0.30 -27.83
CA ARG A 69 2.54 -0.17 -28.78
C ARG A 69 3.70 -0.94 -28.17
N THR A 70 3.99 -0.77 -26.87
CA THR A 70 5.18 -1.34 -26.21
C THR A 70 4.90 -1.96 -24.86
N TRP A 71 3.72 -2.52 -24.70
CA TRP A 71 3.27 -3.06 -23.43
C TRP A 71 4.05 -4.35 -23.06
N PRO A 72 4.73 -4.43 -21.93
CA PRO A 72 5.56 -5.60 -21.58
C PRO A 72 4.76 -6.83 -21.11
N PHE A 73 3.45 -6.68 -20.93
CA PHE A 73 2.51 -7.74 -20.55
C PHE A 73 1.23 -7.63 -21.39
N PRO A 74 0.40 -8.66 -21.45
CA PRO A 74 -0.90 -8.57 -22.14
C PRO A 74 -1.76 -7.45 -21.54
N TYR A 75 -2.27 -6.58 -22.41
CA TYR A 75 -3.21 -5.54 -22.04
C TYR A 75 -4.58 -6.16 -21.74
N ASP A 76 -5.18 -5.77 -20.61
CA ASP A 76 -6.51 -6.20 -20.21
C ASP A 76 -7.54 -5.11 -20.59
N PRO A 77 -8.37 -5.33 -21.62
CA PRO A 77 -9.34 -4.33 -22.05
C PRO A 77 -10.54 -4.18 -21.09
N SER A 78 -10.67 -5.03 -20.09
CA SER A 78 -11.77 -5.00 -19.12
C SER A 78 -11.55 -4.00 -17.99
N ILE A 79 -10.32 -3.48 -17.84
CA ILE A 79 -9.96 -2.50 -16.81
C ILE A 79 -9.41 -1.22 -17.44
N SER A 80 -9.42 -0.12 -16.69
CA SER A 80 -8.95 1.18 -17.16
C SER A 80 -7.47 1.16 -17.56
N LEU A 81 -7.03 2.17 -18.35
CA LEU A 81 -5.62 2.29 -18.72
C LEU A 81 -4.72 2.44 -17.50
N ASP A 82 -5.12 3.27 -16.53
CA ASP A 82 -4.33 3.49 -15.32
C ASP A 82 -4.31 2.24 -14.43
N ALA A 83 -5.37 1.42 -14.41
CA ALA A 83 -5.38 0.10 -13.77
C ALA A 83 -4.39 -0.87 -14.43
N ASN A 84 -4.36 -0.91 -15.77
CA ASN A 84 -3.34 -1.66 -16.51
C ASN A 84 -1.92 -1.18 -16.19
N ARG A 85 -1.70 0.14 -16.11
CA ARG A 85 -0.39 0.73 -15.77
C ARG A 85 0.07 0.27 -14.39
N LEU A 86 -0.77 0.35 -13.36
CA LEU A 86 -0.42 -0.12 -12.01
C LEU A 86 -0.16 -1.63 -11.97
N LYS A 87 -1.00 -2.43 -12.62
CA LYS A 87 -0.82 -3.88 -12.70
C LYS A 87 0.51 -4.28 -13.35
N VAL A 88 0.87 -3.59 -14.43
CA VAL A 88 2.16 -3.80 -15.10
C VAL A 88 3.33 -3.31 -14.26
N ALA A 89 3.21 -2.13 -13.62
CA ALA A 89 4.26 -1.58 -12.76
C ALA A 89 4.63 -2.55 -11.64
N LEU A 90 3.63 -3.10 -10.93
CA LEU A 90 3.84 -4.05 -9.85
C LEU A 90 4.40 -5.40 -10.34
N ARG A 91 3.97 -5.88 -11.51
CA ARG A 91 4.57 -7.08 -12.13
C ARG A 91 6.03 -6.87 -12.54
N LEU A 92 6.38 -5.69 -13.07
CA LEU A 92 7.77 -5.34 -13.38
C LEU A 92 8.61 -5.22 -12.11
N ALA A 93 8.06 -4.59 -11.07
CA ALA A 93 8.70 -4.53 -9.77
C ALA A 93 9.00 -5.93 -9.22
N ASN A 94 8.03 -6.85 -9.31
CA ASN A 94 8.23 -8.25 -8.90
C ASN A 94 9.35 -8.94 -9.70
N ARG A 95 9.47 -8.68 -11.00
CA ARG A 95 10.59 -9.19 -11.81
C ARG A 95 11.94 -8.58 -11.40
N ARG A 96 11.98 -7.31 -10.98
CA ARG A 96 13.21 -6.67 -10.45
C ARG A 96 13.67 -7.34 -9.15
N LEU A 97 12.74 -7.72 -8.27
CA LEU A 97 13.07 -8.50 -7.07
C LEU A 97 13.71 -9.83 -7.45
N ALA A 98 13.13 -10.56 -8.42
CA ALA A 98 13.70 -11.82 -8.91
C ALA A 98 15.13 -11.66 -9.43
N ALA A 99 15.37 -10.61 -10.22
CA ALA A 99 16.69 -10.32 -10.76
C ALA A 99 17.71 -10.02 -9.64
N ALA A 100 17.35 -9.15 -8.68
CA ALA A 100 18.22 -8.80 -7.56
C ALA A 100 18.56 -10.00 -6.68
N MET A 101 17.61 -10.89 -6.41
CA MET A 101 17.85 -12.16 -5.70
C MET A 101 18.74 -13.12 -6.50
N GLY A 102 18.66 -13.10 -7.83
CA GLY A 102 19.53 -13.88 -8.69
C GLY A 102 20.99 -13.40 -8.70
N GLU A 103 21.20 -12.10 -8.49
CA GLU A 103 22.52 -11.47 -8.44
C GLU A 103 23.16 -11.50 -7.05
N ASN A 104 22.36 -11.54 -5.98
CA ASN A 104 22.84 -11.50 -4.60
C ASN A 104 22.10 -12.50 -3.72
N GLU A 105 22.83 -13.54 -3.29
CA GLU A 105 22.28 -14.61 -2.43
C GLU A 105 21.79 -14.10 -1.06
N ALA A 106 22.36 -13.00 -0.54
CA ALA A 106 21.94 -12.40 0.72
C ALA A 106 20.52 -11.81 0.65
N LEU A 107 19.98 -11.58 -0.55
CA LEU A 107 18.62 -11.08 -0.77
C LEU A 107 17.60 -12.20 -0.96
N ARG A 108 17.99 -13.47 -0.87
CA ARG A 108 17.06 -14.59 -1.02
C ARG A 108 15.94 -14.55 0.01
N GLY A 109 14.71 -14.68 -0.48
CA GLY A 109 13.52 -14.65 0.37
C GLY A 109 13.05 -13.26 0.75
N MET A 110 13.67 -12.18 0.20
CA MET A 110 13.12 -10.85 0.34
C MET A 110 11.75 -10.76 -0.33
N ALA A 111 10.85 -10.04 0.31
CA ALA A 111 9.52 -9.78 -0.21
C ALA A 111 9.02 -8.43 0.29
N THR A 112 7.93 -7.94 -0.29
CA THR A 112 7.26 -6.74 0.20
C THR A 112 5.79 -6.75 -0.21
N THR A 113 4.97 -6.07 0.59
CA THR A 113 3.62 -5.68 0.20
C THR A 113 3.68 -4.48 -0.76
N ALA A 114 2.53 -4.11 -1.29
CA ALA A 114 2.33 -2.86 -2.00
C ALA A 114 0.88 -2.40 -1.88
N ALA A 115 0.64 -1.17 -1.42
CA ALA A 115 -0.64 -0.49 -1.49
C ALA A 115 -0.46 0.83 -2.23
N VAL A 116 -1.12 0.99 -3.37
CA VAL A 116 -0.85 2.06 -4.34
C VAL A 116 -2.12 2.77 -4.73
N ALA A 117 -2.11 4.11 -4.76
CA ALA A 117 -3.14 4.94 -5.36
C ALA A 117 -2.54 5.79 -6.49
N LEU A 118 -3.20 5.80 -7.65
CA LEU A 118 -2.83 6.60 -8.81
C LEU A 118 -3.99 7.53 -9.20
N PHE A 119 -3.75 8.82 -9.11
CA PHE A 119 -4.65 9.88 -9.54
C PHE A 119 -4.19 10.36 -10.92
N GLY A 120 -4.47 9.58 -11.95
CA GLY A 120 -4.11 9.85 -13.32
C GLY A 120 -5.01 10.89 -14.00
N ARG A 121 -5.17 10.76 -15.32
CA ARG A 121 -6.01 11.66 -16.14
C ARG A 121 -7.50 11.32 -16.08
N HIS A 122 -7.82 10.11 -15.64
CA HIS A 122 -9.16 9.55 -15.58
C HIS A 122 -9.58 9.27 -14.13
N THR A 123 -10.44 8.29 -13.96
CA THR A 123 -10.85 7.82 -12.63
C THR A 123 -9.62 7.34 -11.84
N PRO A 124 -9.45 7.79 -10.59
CA PRO A 124 -8.39 7.27 -9.73
C PRO A 124 -8.44 5.76 -9.60
N VAL A 125 -7.28 5.16 -9.50
CA VAL A 125 -7.14 3.71 -9.41
C VAL A 125 -6.36 3.36 -8.15
N VAL A 126 -6.76 2.29 -7.49
CA VAL A 126 -5.99 1.67 -6.42
C VAL A 126 -5.57 0.27 -6.83
N ALA A 127 -4.37 -0.11 -6.39
CA ALA A 127 -3.84 -1.46 -6.57
C ALA A 127 -3.16 -1.93 -5.29
N HIS A 128 -3.22 -3.22 -4.99
CA HIS A 128 -2.49 -3.77 -3.86
C HIS A 128 -2.08 -5.22 -4.03
N VAL A 129 -1.05 -5.60 -3.28
CA VAL A 129 -0.60 -6.97 -3.00
C VAL A 129 -0.13 -7.00 -1.55
N GLY A 130 -0.65 -7.93 -0.76
CA GLY A 130 -0.32 -8.03 0.67
C GLY A 130 -1.42 -7.52 1.57
N ASP A 131 -1.05 -7.13 2.79
CA ASP A 131 -1.94 -6.68 3.86
C ASP A 131 -1.70 -5.22 4.29
N SER A 132 -0.85 -4.48 3.57
CA SER A 132 -0.88 -3.01 3.59
C SER A 132 -2.21 -2.53 3.03
N ARG A 133 -2.81 -1.53 3.66
CA ARG A 133 -4.20 -1.17 3.42
C ARG A 133 -4.38 0.21 2.83
N ILE A 134 -5.47 0.38 2.07
CA ILE A 134 -6.02 1.66 1.65
C ILE A 134 -7.41 1.80 2.23
N TYR A 135 -7.65 2.95 2.86
CA TYR A 135 -8.95 3.34 3.42
C TYR A 135 -9.46 4.60 2.75
N LEU A 136 -10.77 4.71 2.63
CA LEU A 136 -11.48 5.91 2.24
C LEU A 136 -12.20 6.49 3.46
N TRP A 137 -11.88 7.73 3.82
CA TRP A 137 -12.62 8.51 4.80
C TRP A 137 -13.57 9.46 4.09
N ARG A 138 -14.86 9.24 4.25
CA ARG A 138 -15.93 10.03 3.65
C ARG A 138 -17.08 10.21 4.64
N ASP A 139 -17.57 11.42 4.78
CA ASP A 139 -18.76 11.76 5.58
C ASP A 139 -18.71 11.21 7.03
N GLY A 140 -17.51 11.18 7.63
CA GLY A 140 -17.30 10.73 9.00
C GLY A 140 -17.20 9.21 9.17
N THR A 141 -17.11 8.46 8.07
CA THR A 141 -16.98 6.98 8.05
C THR A 141 -15.69 6.56 7.38
N LEU A 142 -15.04 5.56 7.94
CA LEU A 142 -13.82 4.93 7.40
C LEU A 142 -14.17 3.59 6.75
N GLU A 143 -13.96 3.49 5.44
CA GLU A 143 -14.16 2.27 4.67
C GLU A 143 -12.80 1.70 4.25
N GLN A 144 -12.54 0.41 4.51
CA GLN A 144 -11.37 -0.27 3.96
C GLN A 144 -11.63 -0.57 2.47
N VAL A 145 -10.76 -0.02 1.62
CA VAL A 145 -10.86 -0.14 0.16
C VAL A 145 -10.20 -1.41 -0.34
N THR A 146 -9.08 -1.79 0.25
CA THR A 146 -8.32 -3.02 -0.08
C THR A 146 -8.82 -4.20 0.73
N GLU A 147 -8.55 -5.40 0.24
CA GLU A 147 -8.84 -6.66 0.94
C GLU A 147 -7.53 -7.38 1.25
N ASP A 148 -7.22 -7.62 2.52
CA ASP A 148 -5.92 -8.18 2.91
C ASP A 148 -5.67 -9.55 2.29
N HIS A 149 -4.51 -9.72 1.70
CA HIS A 149 -3.99 -11.02 1.30
C HIS A 149 -3.27 -11.68 2.49
N SER A 150 -4.03 -12.03 3.50
CA SER A 150 -3.56 -12.73 4.69
C SER A 150 -4.38 -13.98 4.96
N TRP A 151 -3.75 -14.96 5.61
CA TRP A 151 -4.44 -16.23 5.94
C TRP A 151 -5.72 -15.98 6.75
N VAL A 152 -5.66 -15.11 7.75
CA VAL A 152 -6.83 -14.81 8.59
C VAL A 152 -7.96 -14.15 7.81
N SER A 153 -7.64 -13.24 6.89
CA SER A 153 -8.63 -12.57 6.04
C SER A 153 -9.33 -13.58 5.12
N GLU A 154 -8.58 -14.53 4.55
CA GLU A 154 -9.14 -15.61 3.75
C GLU A 154 -10.08 -16.52 4.58
N GLN A 155 -9.71 -16.82 5.84
CA GLN A 155 -10.58 -17.62 6.72
C GLN A 155 -11.86 -16.88 7.11
N VAL A 156 -11.78 -15.57 7.36
CA VAL A 156 -12.98 -14.75 7.64
C VAL A 156 -13.93 -14.75 6.44
N ARG A 157 -13.41 -14.57 5.23
CA ARG A 157 -14.23 -14.65 3.99
C ARG A 157 -14.85 -16.02 3.78
N ALA A 158 -14.13 -17.07 4.08
CA ALA A 158 -14.65 -18.44 4.02
C ALA A 158 -15.69 -18.75 5.11
N GLY A 159 -15.91 -17.84 6.05
CA GLY A 159 -16.82 -18.02 7.19
C GLY A 159 -16.32 -19.01 8.24
N THR A 160 -15.04 -19.38 8.20
CA THR A 160 -14.41 -20.32 9.14
C THR A 160 -13.83 -19.65 10.39
N LEU A 161 -13.65 -18.33 10.33
CA LEU A 161 -13.12 -17.52 11.43
C LEU A 161 -13.93 -16.22 11.57
N SER A 162 -14.22 -15.78 12.80
CA SER A 162 -14.79 -14.46 13.03
C SER A 162 -13.72 -13.38 12.95
N GLU A 163 -14.09 -12.13 12.62
CA GLU A 163 -13.14 -10.99 12.64
C GLU A 163 -12.49 -10.81 14.03
N ALA A 164 -13.24 -11.05 15.10
CA ALA A 164 -12.73 -10.94 16.47
C ALA A 164 -11.65 -11.99 16.77
N ASP A 165 -11.84 -13.21 16.28
CA ASP A 165 -10.87 -14.29 16.43
C ASP A 165 -9.66 -14.09 15.53
N ALA A 166 -9.87 -13.59 14.29
CA ALA A 166 -8.80 -13.27 13.34
C ALA A 166 -7.77 -12.31 13.95
N ARG A 167 -8.21 -11.26 14.63
CA ARG A 167 -7.34 -10.27 15.30
C ARG A 167 -6.44 -10.85 16.38
N ARG A 168 -6.82 -11.99 16.96
CA ARG A 168 -6.10 -12.66 18.05
C ARG A 168 -5.41 -13.94 17.61
N HIS A 169 -5.59 -14.30 16.33
CA HIS A 169 -5.09 -15.58 15.83
C HIS A 169 -3.55 -15.58 15.78
N PRO A 170 -2.87 -16.70 16.13
CA PRO A 170 -1.41 -16.80 16.03
C PRO A 170 -0.85 -16.51 14.63
N TRP A 171 -1.63 -16.76 13.57
CA TRP A 171 -1.27 -16.53 12.18
C TRP A 171 -1.83 -15.23 11.60
N LYS A 172 -2.16 -14.27 12.45
CA LYS A 172 -2.72 -12.97 11.99
C LYS A 172 -1.80 -12.19 11.06
N ASN A 173 -0.48 -12.37 11.18
CA ASN A 173 0.54 -11.73 10.35
C ASN A 173 1.03 -12.63 9.20
N VAL A 174 0.32 -13.74 8.87
CA VAL A 174 0.70 -14.62 7.75
C VAL A 174 0.12 -14.05 6.46
N VAL A 175 0.99 -13.42 5.68
CA VAL A 175 0.67 -12.89 4.35
C VAL A 175 0.64 -14.03 3.34
N THR A 176 -0.40 -14.10 2.51
CA THR A 176 -0.58 -15.16 1.50
C THR A 176 -0.18 -14.73 0.10
N ARG A 177 -0.08 -13.41 -0.16
CA ARG A 177 0.41 -12.85 -1.41
C ARG A 177 1.33 -11.67 -1.13
N ALA A 178 2.49 -11.66 -1.76
CA ALA A 178 3.48 -10.58 -1.68
C ALA A 178 4.25 -10.48 -3.01
N LEU A 179 4.90 -9.37 -3.23
CA LEU A 179 5.91 -9.23 -4.27
C LEU A 179 7.19 -9.91 -3.74
N SER A 180 7.54 -11.05 -4.30
CA SER A 180 8.62 -11.91 -3.81
C SER A 180 9.51 -12.46 -4.93
N GLY A 181 9.42 -11.88 -6.13
CA GLY A 181 10.16 -12.33 -7.31
C GLY A 181 9.67 -13.65 -7.93
N GLY A 182 8.60 -14.23 -7.40
CA GLY A 182 7.96 -15.41 -7.97
C GLY A 182 7.21 -15.14 -9.27
N GLU A 183 6.30 -16.04 -9.64
CA GLU A 183 5.41 -15.89 -10.80
C GLU A 183 4.48 -14.66 -10.66
N ASP A 184 3.25 -14.72 -11.13
CA ASP A 184 2.31 -13.59 -11.02
C ASP A 184 1.97 -13.31 -9.54
N PRO A 185 2.24 -12.11 -9.00
CA PRO A 185 1.96 -11.78 -7.61
C PRO A 185 0.46 -11.66 -7.29
N GLY A 186 -0.41 -11.78 -8.28
CA GLY A 186 -1.85 -11.67 -8.08
C GLY A 186 -2.26 -10.25 -7.66
N VAL A 187 -1.90 -9.25 -8.47
CA VAL A 187 -2.20 -7.84 -8.19
C VAL A 187 -3.70 -7.58 -8.30
N ASP A 188 -4.32 -7.13 -7.22
CA ASP A 188 -5.69 -6.63 -7.23
C ASP A 188 -5.69 -5.15 -7.62
N VAL A 189 -6.57 -4.79 -8.55
CA VAL A 189 -6.74 -3.41 -9.02
C VAL A 189 -8.22 -3.06 -9.11
N ARG A 190 -8.57 -1.81 -8.78
CA ARG A 190 -9.92 -1.29 -9.00
C ARG A 190 -9.92 0.21 -9.20
N ASP A 191 -10.87 0.69 -9.99
CA ASP A 191 -11.17 2.11 -10.08
C ASP A 191 -11.83 2.59 -8.78
N LEU A 192 -11.53 3.83 -8.36
CA LEU A 192 -12.03 4.42 -7.13
C LEU A 192 -12.78 5.73 -7.42
N GLU A 193 -14.05 5.77 -7.10
CA GLU A 193 -14.81 7.01 -7.16
C GLU A 193 -14.46 7.90 -5.97
N VAL A 194 -13.96 9.10 -6.26
CA VAL A 194 -13.64 10.11 -5.24
C VAL A 194 -14.44 11.39 -5.43
N ARG A 195 -14.67 12.11 -4.32
CA ARG A 195 -15.35 13.38 -4.27
C ARG A 195 -14.47 14.41 -3.55
N LYS A 196 -14.73 15.70 -3.83
CA LYS A 196 -14.09 16.76 -3.06
C LYS A 196 -14.34 16.60 -1.56
N GLY A 197 -13.28 16.66 -0.78
CA GLY A 197 -13.31 16.49 0.67
C GLY A 197 -13.03 15.07 1.16
N ASP A 198 -13.03 14.07 0.28
CA ASP A 198 -12.59 12.73 0.63
C ASP A 198 -11.14 12.74 1.09
N ARG A 199 -10.83 11.85 2.03
CA ARG A 199 -9.44 11.55 2.40
C ARG A 199 -9.16 10.07 2.20
N LEU A 200 -8.00 9.76 1.62
CA LEU A 200 -7.50 8.39 1.59
C LEU A 200 -6.38 8.26 2.62
N MET A 201 -6.34 7.12 3.25
CA MET A 201 -5.24 6.70 4.14
C MET A 201 -4.64 5.42 3.56
N ILE A 202 -3.34 5.45 3.27
CA ILE A 202 -2.56 4.28 2.83
C ILE A 202 -1.60 3.95 3.97
N CYS A 203 -1.55 2.72 4.45
CA CYS A 203 -0.70 2.38 5.58
C CYS A 203 -0.19 0.95 5.55
N SER A 204 0.95 0.70 6.21
CA SER A 204 1.44 -0.64 6.56
C SER A 204 0.65 -1.26 7.71
N ASP A 205 0.89 -2.53 7.97
CA ASP A 205 0.20 -3.31 9.00
C ASP A 205 0.58 -2.88 10.44
N GLY A 206 1.76 -2.26 10.62
CA GLY A 206 2.16 -1.68 11.90
C GLY A 206 1.21 -0.59 12.40
N LEU A 207 0.42 0.04 11.52
CA LEU A 207 -0.69 0.91 11.91
C LEU A 207 -1.99 0.10 12.06
N SER A 208 -2.43 -0.56 10.99
CA SER A 208 -3.76 -1.20 10.90
C SER A 208 -3.87 -2.50 11.71
N GLY A 209 -2.75 -3.13 12.03
CA GLY A 209 -2.68 -4.33 12.86
C GLY A 209 -2.78 -4.07 14.37
N VAL A 210 -2.56 -2.81 14.81
CA VAL A 210 -2.59 -2.42 16.24
C VAL A 210 -3.72 -1.46 16.59
N LEU A 211 -4.13 -0.58 15.67
CA LEU A 211 -5.23 0.34 15.92
C LEU A 211 -6.57 -0.26 15.45
N THR A 212 -7.59 -0.12 16.30
CA THR A 212 -8.96 -0.47 15.91
C THR A 212 -9.55 0.57 14.97
N GLN A 213 -10.56 0.19 14.20
CA GLN A 213 -11.28 1.12 13.32
C GLN A 213 -11.80 2.34 14.08
N ASP A 214 -12.41 2.16 15.26
CA ASP A 214 -12.91 3.25 16.09
C ASP A 214 -11.80 4.24 16.48
N ARG A 215 -10.58 3.73 16.76
CA ARG A 215 -9.44 4.58 17.10
C ARG A 215 -8.94 5.36 15.89
N LEU A 216 -8.86 4.73 14.72
CA LEU A 216 -8.54 5.39 13.47
C LEU A 216 -9.56 6.50 13.16
N GLU A 217 -10.86 6.19 13.23
CA GLU A 217 -11.93 7.16 12.99
C GLU A 217 -11.87 8.34 13.97
N ALA A 218 -11.61 8.09 15.25
CA ALA A 218 -11.49 9.14 16.25
C ALA A 218 -10.35 10.12 15.92
N ILE A 219 -9.21 9.62 15.42
CA ILE A 219 -8.08 10.45 15.01
C ILE A 219 -8.42 11.23 13.73
N LEU A 220 -9.04 10.58 12.74
CA LEU A 220 -9.41 11.18 11.47
C LEU A 220 -10.53 12.23 11.60
N ARG A 221 -11.38 12.11 12.63
CA ARG A 221 -12.48 13.06 12.90
C ARG A 221 -11.99 14.37 13.50
N ALA A 222 -10.80 14.37 14.10
CA ALA A 222 -10.23 15.58 14.68
C ALA A 222 -9.86 16.59 13.57
N ASP A 223 -10.08 17.87 13.84
CA ASP A 223 -9.74 18.98 12.92
C ASP A 223 -8.22 19.25 12.99
N ARG A 224 -7.47 18.52 12.18
CA ARG A 224 -6.01 18.59 12.08
C ARG A 224 -5.59 18.71 10.62
N SER A 225 -4.39 19.25 10.38
CA SER A 225 -3.71 19.16 9.09
C SER A 225 -3.39 17.69 8.75
N LEU A 226 -3.06 17.41 7.49
CA LEU A 226 -2.66 16.04 7.08
C LEU A 226 -1.40 15.61 7.81
N ASP A 227 -0.41 16.50 7.97
CA ASP A 227 0.84 16.22 8.69
C ASP A 227 0.57 15.85 10.16
N GLU A 228 -0.21 16.69 10.86
CA GLU A 228 -0.60 16.42 12.25
C GLU A 228 -1.41 15.13 12.39
N THR A 229 -2.21 14.79 11.37
CA THR A 229 -2.98 13.54 11.34
C THR A 229 -2.04 12.35 11.19
N CYS A 230 -1.06 12.40 10.28
CA CYS A 230 -0.07 11.34 10.10
C CYS A 230 0.74 11.11 11.39
N VAL A 231 1.21 12.18 12.02
CA VAL A 231 1.95 12.10 13.30
C VAL A 231 1.07 11.49 14.39
N ALA A 232 -0.18 11.94 14.54
CA ALA A 232 -1.09 11.41 15.55
C ALA A 232 -1.43 9.91 15.35
N LEU A 233 -1.47 9.44 14.09
CA LEU A 233 -1.66 8.02 13.78
C LEU A 233 -0.44 7.19 14.18
N VAL A 234 0.77 7.66 13.84
CA VAL A 234 2.04 7.00 14.22
C VAL A 234 2.21 6.97 15.74
N ASP A 235 1.95 8.09 16.42
CA ASP A 235 2.04 8.17 17.88
C ASP A 235 1.06 7.21 18.54
N ALA A 236 -0.19 7.14 18.06
CA ALA A 236 -1.18 6.23 18.61
C ALA A 236 -0.80 4.75 18.41
N ALA A 237 -0.16 4.39 17.29
CA ALA A 237 0.33 3.03 17.06
C ALA A 237 1.52 2.71 17.97
N ASN A 238 2.42 3.67 18.22
CA ASN A 238 3.51 3.54 19.18
C ASN A 238 2.99 3.43 20.62
N GLU A 239 1.99 4.23 21.01
CA GLU A 239 1.32 4.11 22.31
C GLU A 239 0.65 2.73 22.50
N ALA A 240 0.17 2.12 21.43
CA ALA A 240 -0.38 0.75 21.42
C ALA A 240 0.69 -0.35 21.45
N GLY A 241 1.97 0.04 21.56
CA GLY A 241 3.12 -0.86 21.73
C GLY A 241 4.15 -0.82 20.61
N GLY A 242 3.85 -0.23 19.46
CA GLY A 242 4.75 -0.08 18.31
C GLY A 242 5.48 -1.37 17.94
N PRO A 243 4.78 -2.49 17.68
CA PRO A 243 5.43 -3.80 17.50
C PRO A 243 6.16 -3.94 16.16
N ASP A 244 5.82 -3.12 15.18
CA ASP A 244 6.38 -3.14 13.83
C ASP A 244 6.65 -1.75 13.28
N ASN A 245 7.20 -1.68 12.07
CA ASN A 245 7.35 -0.47 11.30
C ASN A 245 5.99 0.14 10.99
N ILE A 246 5.88 1.45 11.08
CA ILE A 246 4.60 2.18 10.95
C ILE A 246 4.76 3.22 9.87
N THR A 247 4.10 3.05 8.74
CA THR A 247 4.07 4.05 7.67
C THR A 247 2.63 4.37 7.30
N VAL A 248 2.33 5.67 7.21
CA VAL A 248 1.02 6.17 6.80
C VAL A 248 1.15 7.35 5.86
N ALA A 249 0.44 7.30 4.74
CA ALA A 249 0.24 8.41 3.83
C ALA A 249 -1.24 8.85 3.88
N MET A 250 -1.46 10.13 4.17
CA MET A 250 -2.77 10.76 4.12
C MET A 250 -2.90 11.61 2.87
N LEU A 251 -3.98 11.41 2.13
CA LEU A 251 -4.30 12.14 0.90
C LEU A 251 -5.62 12.85 1.10
N LYS A 252 -5.76 14.07 0.57
CA LYS A 252 -7.02 14.82 0.56
C LYS A 252 -7.37 15.26 -0.84
N VAL A 253 -8.59 14.98 -1.25
CA VAL A 253 -9.14 15.39 -2.55
C VAL A 253 -9.66 16.82 -2.44
N ASP A 254 -8.95 17.79 -3.02
CA ASP A 254 -9.33 19.21 -2.97
C ASP A 254 -10.25 19.63 -4.12
N VAL A 255 -10.05 19.02 -5.34
CA VAL A 255 -10.90 19.24 -6.52
C VAL A 255 -11.11 17.89 -7.20
N ALA A 256 -12.34 17.55 -7.52
CA ALA A 256 -12.71 16.35 -8.28
C ALA A 256 -13.38 16.76 -9.60
#